data_65b02d62510506c4945f0e1881d448f1
#
_entry.id   65b02d62510506c4945f0e1881d448f1
#
_cell.length_a   1.000
_cell.length_b   1.000
_cell.length_c   1.000
_cell.angle_alpha   90.00
_cell.angle_beta   90.00
_cell.angle_gamma   90.00
#
_symmetry.space_group_name_H-M   'P 1'
#
loop_
_entity.id
_entity.type
_entity.pdbx_description
1 polymer ?
#
loop_
_entity_poly.entity_id
_entity_poly.type
_entity_poly.pdbx_seq_one_letter_code
_entity_poly.pdbx_strand_id
1 'polypeptide(L)'
;FPRDLSGLPDFYQDLLRAWKLFSTTRSVAAIVGADLLTEPLLHNPQLCVQAAESRTVRQRLVLAGVTRVGDLLDYDRGDWLDPLTLARRMGLSSLRTPRRVLQEVEAALTPAARAYVSRALREGAPRPSLTPGPPDLFIGPLPCRSQHTPHPFTASRLHELQPVGFQVASRQYLYTLTLHTLHARTLVSRPDTKWRDLLPPLEGEQPRWASLYSTLVPRPVGDISWRLLHGAVSTGVFLTRFTSLPETCPFCNVRETLAHVYLECARLQPFFRLLTNILLRFWLHFSPHLFIYTLPIRGPTKSRDLLVNLLLALAKTAIYKTRERRLAHEASCDCEAVFRLSVHSRIRAEFLWAASTDSLDTFEERWALSGVLCSVTPSGSLRLTL
;
A
#
# COMPACT_ATOMS: atom_id res chain seq x y z
N PHE A 1 11.74 -9.84 17.64
CA PHE A 1 10.42 -9.55 17.05
C PHE A 1 9.39 -9.55 18.17
N PRO A 2 8.50 -8.55 18.28
CA PRO A 2 7.41 -8.62 19.23
C PRO A 2 6.55 -9.83 18.92
N ARG A 3 6.23 -10.64 19.92
CA ARG A 3 5.37 -11.84 19.77
C ARG A 3 3.94 -11.47 19.47
N ASP A 4 3.51 -10.31 19.93
CA ASP A 4 2.17 -9.77 19.72
C ASP A 4 2.27 -8.53 18.82
N LEU A 5 1.64 -8.61 17.66
CA LEU A 5 1.55 -7.53 16.67
C LEU A 5 0.15 -6.88 16.65
N SER A 6 -0.79 -7.38 17.47
CA SER A 6 -2.20 -6.97 17.43
C SER A 6 -2.43 -5.47 17.71
N GLY A 7 -1.51 -4.83 18.43
CA GLY A 7 -1.56 -3.39 18.70
C GLY A 7 -1.05 -2.50 17.57
N LEU A 8 -0.58 -3.07 16.46
CA LEU A 8 -0.07 -2.31 15.32
C LEU A 8 -1.12 -2.25 14.20
N PRO A 9 -1.18 -1.17 13.42
CA PRO A 9 -1.97 -1.14 12.19
C PRO A 9 -1.57 -2.30 11.24
N ASP A 10 -2.54 -2.86 10.52
CA ASP A 10 -2.36 -4.05 9.66
C ASP A 10 -1.15 -3.97 8.73
N PHE A 11 -0.92 -2.78 8.15
CA PHE A 11 0.25 -2.54 7.30
C PHE A 11 1.58 -2.89 8.01
N TYR A 12 1.73 -2.48 9.28
CA TYR A 12 2.96 -2.76 10.03
C TYR A 12 3.04 -4.21 10.47
N GLN A 13 1.91 -4.84 10.77
CA GLN A 13 1.85 -6.27 11.04
C GLN A 13 2.34 -7.08 9.83
N ASP A 14 1.87 -6.77 8.65
CA ASP A 14 2.24 -7.45 7.41
C ASP A 14 3.70 -7.19 7.03
N LEU A 15 4.18 -5.96 7.22
CA LEU A 15 5.59 -5.62 7.04
C LEU A 15 6.49 -6.47 7.95
N LEU A 16 6.14 -6.59 9.23
CA LEU A 16 6.92 -7.36 10.20
C LEU A 16 6.81 -8.88 9.95
N ARG A 17 5.66 -9.37 9.50
CA ARG A 17 5.50 -10.77 9.06
C ARG A 17 6.38 -11.08 7.84
N ALA A 18 6.39 -10.18 6.86
CA ALA A 18 7.25 -10.31 5.68
C ALA A 18 8.73 -10.29 6.07
N TRP A 19 9.12 -9.40 6.96
CA TRP A 19 10.48 -9.32 7.49
C TRP A 19 10.90 -10.61 8.23
N LYS A 20 10.00 -11.18 9.02
CA LYS A 20 10.23 -12.46 9.70
C LYS A 20 10.46 -13.60 8.69
N LEU A 21 9.63 -13.70 7.67
CA LEU A 21 9.80 -14.69 6.61
C LEU A 21 11.12 -14.50 5.86
N PHE A 22 11.47 -13.27 5.54
CA PHE A 22 12.73 -12.93 4.88
C PHE A 22 13.94 -13.30 5.74
N SER A 23 13.91 -12.99 7.04
CA SER A 23 15.01 -13.31 7.95
C SER A 23 15.15 -14.79 8.25
N THR A 24 14.06 -15.58 8.22
CA THR A 24 14.10 -17.04 8.46
C THR A 24 14.53 -17.85 7.24
N THR A 25 14.40 -17.30 6.04
CA THR A 25 14.86 -17.97 4.80
C THR A 25 16.37 -17.85 4.58
N ARG A 26 17.03 -16.99 5.35
CA ARG A 26 18.49 -16.84 5.29
C ARG A 26 19.15 -17.99 6.07
N SER A 27 19.70 -18.96 5.37
CA SER A 27 20.42 -20.07 5.98
C SER A 27 21.67 -19.60 6.74
N VAL A 28 21.79 -19.97 8.03
CA VAL A 28 22.98 -19.69 8.86
C VAL A 28 24.26 -20.25 8.25
N ALA A 29 24.17 -21.32 7.49
CA ALA A 29 25.29 -21.96 6.82
C ALA A 29 25.95 -21.07 5.73
N ALA A 30 25.30 -19.96 5.34
CA ALA A 30 25.77 -19.05 4.29
C ALA A 30 26.49 -17.80 4.79
N ILE A 31 26.53 -17.54 6.10
CA ILE A 31 27.25 -16.38 6.65
C ILE A 31 28.70 -16.79 6.86
N VAL A 32 29.50 -16.71 5.81
CA VAL A 32 30.92 -17.02 5.85
C VAL A 32 31.70 -15.76 5.47
N GLY A 33 32.70 -15.41 6.27
CA GLY A 33 33.65 -14.38 5.91
C GLY A 33 33.29 -12.98 6.42
N ALA A 34 33.63 -11.94 5.64
CA ALA A 34 33.46 -10.53 6.01
C ALA A 34 32.02 -10.15 6.41
N ASP A 35 31.04 -10.86 5.86
CA ASP A 35 29.62 -10.64 6.17
C ASP A 35 29.27 -10.91 7.63
N LEU A 36 30.02 -11.80 8.31
CA LEU A 36 29.81 -12.08 9.73
C LEU A 36 30.06 -10.85 10.61
N LEU A 37 31.09 -10.07 10.30
CA LEU A 37 31.43 -8.88 11.05
C LEU A 37 30.38 -7.77 10.90
N THR A 38 29.71 -7.76 9.76
CA THR A 38 28.60 -6.82 9.46
C THR A 38 27.23 -7.34 9.91
N GLU A 39 27.15 -8.60 10.39
CA GLU A 39 25.88 -9.21 10.78
C GLU A 39 25.23 -8.44 11.94
N PRO A 40 23.93 -8.08 11.82
CA PRO A 40 23.23 -7.36 12.88
C PRO A 40 23.21 -8.15 14.21
N LEU A 41 23.50 -7.48 15.30
CA LEU A 41 23.42 -8.04 16.64
C LEU A 41 21.99 -8.09 17.16
N LEU A 42 21.21 -7.04 16.86
CA LEU A 42 19.89 -6.83 17.41
C LEU A 42 18.82 -7.43 16.48
N HIS A 43 17.84 -8.10 17.08
CA HIS A 43 16.75 -8.74 16.33
C HIS A 43 17.20 -9.80 15.31
N ASN A 44 18.40 -10.32 15.47
CA ASN A 44 18.89 -11.39 14.62
C ASN A 44 18.38 -12.74 15.17
N PRO A 45 17.49 -13.43 14.46
CA PRO A 45 16.92 -14.69 14.93
C PRO A 45 17.97 -15.82 14.99
N GLN A 46 19.12 -15.62 14.37
CA GLN A 46 20.20 -16.61 14.33
C GLN A 46 21.15 -16.48 15.50
N LEU A 47 21.38 -15.27 15.97
CA LEU A 47 22.25 -15.01 17.13
C LEU A 47 21.50 -15.15 18.45
N CYS A 48 20.17 -15.00 18.46
CA CYS A 48 19.29 -15.17 19.63
C CYS A 48 19.84 -14.59 20.94
N VAL A 49 20.37 -13.37 20.91
CA VAL A 49 20.99 -12.72 22.09
C VAL A 49 19.89 -12.30 23.07
N GLN A 50 19.55 -13.17 24.00
CA GLN A 50 18.45 -12.95 24.97
C GLN A 50 18.71 -11.71 25.85
N ALA A 51 19.94 -11.45 26.21
CA ALA A 51 20.30 -10.24 26.97
C ALA A 51 19.90 -8.95 26.23
N ALA A 52 19.92 -8.96 24.92
CA ALA A 52 19.52 -7.84 24.06
C ALA A 52 18.01 -7.77 23.80
N GLU A 53 17.20 -8.71 24.26
CA GLU A 53 15.72 -8.64 24.15
C GLU A 53 15.13 -7.56 25.05
N SER A 54 15.79 -7.22 26.16
CA SER A 54 15.39 -6.10 27.02
C SER A 54 15.47 -4.77 26.26
N ARG A 55 14.37 -4.01 26.25
CA ARG A 55 14.30 -2.68 25.63
C ARG A 55 15.43 -1.76 26.12
N THR A 56 15.69 -1.76 27.43
CA THR A 56 16.73 -0.92 28.04
C THR A 56 18.10 -1.32 27.57
N VAL A 57 18.40 -2.61 27.48
CA VAL A 57 19.72 -3.11 27.02
C VAL A 57 19.91 -2.77 25.55
N ARG A 58 18.91 -2.97 24.72
CA ARG A 58 18.96 -2.59 23.30
C ARG A 58 19.24 -1.11 23.09
N GLN A 59 18.51 -0.25 23.78
CA GLN A 59 18.75 1.19 23.68
C GLN A 59 20.20 1.56 24.07
N ARG A 60 20.73 0.96 25.09
CA ARG A 60 22.10 1.19 25.51
C ARG A 60 23.14 0.67 24.53
N LEU A 61 22.91 -0.50 23.92
CA LEU A 61 23.78 -1.02 22.86
C LEU A 61 23.76 -0.09 21.63
N VAL A 62 22.59 0.36 21.19
CA VAL A 62 22.47 1.30 20.07
C VAL A 62 23.19 2.62 20.38
N LEU A 63 22.98 3.20 21.57
CA LEU A 63 23.67 4.44 22.01
C LEU A 63 25.19 4.26 22.13
N ALA A 64 25.63 3.05 22.47
CA ALA A 64 27.04 2.69 22.50
C ALA A 64 27.65 2.43 21.11
N GLY A 65 26.87 2.51 20.04
CA GLY A 65 27.31 2.19 18.68
C GLY A 65 27.52 0.68 18.44
N VAL A 66 26.95 -0.18 19.30
CA VAL A 66 27.11 -1.64 19.23
C VAL A 66 25.85 -2.22 18.56
N THR A 67 25.89 -2.35 17.26
CA THR A 67 24.76 -2.81 16.44
C THR A 67 25.06 -4.07 15.62
N ARG A 68 26.33 -4.40 15.44
CA ARG A 68 26.85 -5.52 14.64
C ARG A 68 27.76 -6.41 15.47
N VAL A 69 28.00 -7.62 15.02
CA VAL A 69 28.96 -8.56 15.63
C VAL A 69 30.36 -7.93 15.70
N GLY A 70 30.79 -7.28 14.63
CA GLY A 70 32.08 -6.61 14.55
C GLY A 70 32.29 -5.49 15.56
N ASP A 71 31.21 -4.86 16.06
CA ASP A 71 31.31 -3.80 17.09
C ASP A 71 31.66 -4.35 18.47
N LEU A 72 31.55 -5.67 18.66
CA LEU A 72 31.94 -6.37 19.88
C LEU A 72 33.42 -6.85 19.90
N LEU A 73 34.17 -6.51 18.86
CA LEU A 73 35.56 -6.91 18.70
C LEU A 73 36.51 -5.76 19.07
N ASP A 74 37.62 -6.11 19.69
CA ASP A 74 38.77 -5.23 19.94
C ASP A 74 39.83 -5.49 18.86
N TYR A 75 39.85 -4.67 17.84
CA TYR A 75 40.76 -4.80 16.69
C TYR A 75 42.22 -4.50 17.06
N ASP A 76 42.46 -3.73 18.14
CA ASP A 76 43.79 -3.40 18.59
C ASP A 76 44.42 -4.57 19.38
N ARG A 77 43.59 -5.29 20.14
CA ARG A 77 44.00 -6.48 20.90
C ARG A 77 43.85 -7.79 20.14
N GLY A 78 43.11 -7.79 19.05
CA GLY A 78 42.85 -9.01 18.29
C GLY A 78 41.93 -10.00 18.98
N ASP A 79 41.00 -9.54 19.81
CA ASP A 79 40.13 -10.36 20.65
C ASP A 79 38.74 -9.72 20.80
N TRP A 80 37.84 -10.35 21.52
CA TRP A 80 36.57 -9.77 21.93
C TRP A 80 36.78 -8.58 22.86
N LEU A 81 35.85 -7.60 22.79
CA LEU A 81 35.82 -6.51 23.76
C LEU A 81 35.77 -7.06 25.20
N ASP A 82 36.57 -6.49 26.10
CA ASP A 82 36.40 -6.84 27.47
C ASP A 82 35.09 -6.29 28.04
N PRO A 83 34.48 -7.01 29.03
CA PRO A 83 33.18 -6.61 29.60
C PRO A 83 33.19 -5.21 30.23
N LEU A 84 34.33 -4.73 30.71
CA LEU A 84 34.46 -3.41 31.32
C LEU A 84 34.39 -2.30 30.26
N THR A 85 35.04 -2.49 29.12
CA THR A 85 34.98 -1.58 27.98
C THR A 85 33.57 -1.51 27.41
N LEU A 86 32.90 -2.66 27.26
CA LEU A 86 31.51 -2.69 26.82
C LEU A 86 30.57 -2.02 27.85
N ALA A 87 30.77 -2.25 29.14
CA ALA A 87 30.00 -1.61 30.20
C ALA A 87 30.14 -0.09 30.17
N ARG A 88 31.36 0.42 29.99
CA ARG A 88 31.64 1.87 29.89
C ARG A 88 30.93 2.46 28.67
N ARG A 89 31.01 1.82 27.50
CA ARG A 89 30.29 2.27 26.29
C ARG A 89 28.76 2.30 26.49
N MET A 90 28.21 1.31 27.19
CA MET A 90 26.79 1.23 27.51
C MET A 90 26.33 2.15 28.66
N GLY A 91 27.25 2.84 29.32
CA GLY A 91 26.96 3.65 30.53
C GLY A 91 26.44 2.79 31.69
N LEU A 92 27.02 1.60 31.90
CA LEU A 92 26.65 0.66 32.97
C LEU A 92 27.74 0.58 34.01
N SER A 93 27.33 0.55 35.29
CA SER A 93 28.22 0.29 36.43
C SER A 93 28.44 -1.21 36.69
N SER A 94 27.51 -2.05 36.25
CA SER A 94 27.56 -3.50 36.43
C SER A 94 28.08 -4.22 35.18
N LEU A 95 28.95 -5.21 35.39
CA LEU A 95 29.52 -6.06 34.34
C LEU A 95 28.62 -7.24 33.94
N ARG A 96 27.53 -7.50 34.68
CA ARG A 96 26.69 -8.68 34.47
C ARG A 96 26.06 -8.70 33.07
N THR A 97 25.47 -7.61 32.68
CA THR A 97 24.80 -7.50 31.34
C THR A 97 25.82 -7.54 30.20
N PRO A 98 26.90 -6.77 30.18
CA PRO A 98 27.94 -6.85 29.16
C PRO A 98 28.54 -8.25 28.99
N ARG A 99 28.90 -8.91 30.11
CA ARG A 99 29.38 -10.31 30.05
C ARG A 99 28.39 -11.25 29.42
N ARG A 100 27.13 -11.13 29.81
CA ARG A 100 26.08 -11.97 29.27
C ARG A 100 25.89 -11.74 27.77
N VAL A 101 25.90 -10.49 27.28
CA VAL A 101 25.80 -10.18 25.83
C VAL A 101 26.95 -10.83 25.06
N LEU A 102 28.19 -10.66 25.51
CA LEU A 102 29.38 -11.24 24.87
C LEU A 102 29.32 -12.76 24.83
N GLN A 103 28.99 -13.40 25.96
CA GLN A 103 28.89 -14.86 26.08
C GLN A 103 27.78 -15.43 25.17
N GLU A 104 26.61 -14.78 25.12
CA GLU A 104 25.50 -15.24 24.29
C GLU A 104 25.82 -15.10 22.80
N VAL A 105 26.49 -14.02 22.37
CA VAL A 105 26.93 -13.85 20.99
C VAL A 105 28.00 -14.90 20.63
N GLU A 106 28.99 -15.08 21.44
CA GLU A 106 30.06 -16.06 21.21
C GLU A 106 29.51 -17.50 21.18
N ALA A 107 28.56 -17.83 22.07
CA ALA A 107 27.90 -19.12 22.08
C ALA A 107 27.00 -19.38 20.84
N ALA A 108 26.38 -18.31 20.30
CA ALA A 108 25.55 -18.41 19.12
C ALA A 108 26.35 -18.62 17.82
N LEU A 109 27.65 -18.28 17.82
CA LEU A 109 28.49 -18.47 16.64
C LEU A 109 28.87 -19.93 16.46
N THR A 110 28.80 -20.40 15.21
CA THR A 110 29.32 -21.73 14.85
C THR A 110 30.85 -21.81 15.06
N PRO A 111 31.43 -23.02 15.24
CA PRO A 111 32.88 -23.17 15.35
C PRO A 111 33.64 -22.55 14.17
N ALA A 112 33.11 -22.67 12.95
CA ALA A 112 33.68 -22.08 11.74
C ALA A 112 33.64 -20.53 11.80
N ALA A 113 32.54 -19.96 12.26
CA ALA A 113 32.39 -18.50 12.42
C ALA A 113 33.35 -17.96 13.49
N ARG A 114 33.50 -18.66 14.60
CA ARG A 114 34.51 -18.31 15.66
C ARG A 114 35.93 -18.36 15.13
N ALA A 115 36.28 -19.43 14.42
CA ALA A 115 37.59 -19.55 13.78
C ALA A 115 37.85 -18.43 12.76
N TYR A 116 36.81 -18.00 12.03
CA TYR A 116 36.90 -16.86 11.11
C TYR A 116 37.17 -15.57 11.85
N VAL A 117 36.40 -15.26 12.92
CA VAL A 117 36.61 -14.06 13.75
C VAL A 117 38.05 -14.03 14.30
N SER A 118 38.52 -15.15 14.89
CA SER A 118 39.88 -15.23 15.45
C SER A 118 40.94 -15.06 14.38
N ARG A 119 40.69 -15.52 13.14
CA ARG A 119 41.62 -15.32 12.02
C ARG A 119 41.62 -13.88 11.54
N ALA A 120 40.42 -13.31 11.32
CA ALA A 120 40.24 -11.93 10.87
C ALA A 120 40.92 -10.94 11.81
N LEU A 121 40.82 -11.17 13.12
CA LEU A 121 41.47 -10.35 14.13
C LEU A 121 43.01 -10.46 14.08
N ARG A 122 43.57 -11.68 13.85
CA ARG A 122 45.02 -11.89 13.72
C ARG A 122 45.60 -11.32 12.43
N GLU A 123 44.85 -11.39 11.35
CA GLU A 123 45.29 -10.90 10.03
C GLU A 123 45.08 -9.39 9.85
N GLY A 124 44.62 -8.69 10.89
CA GLY A 124 44.39 -7.25 10.86
C GLY A 124 43.28 -6.86 9.86
N ALA A 125 42.21 -7.65 9.87
CA ALA A 125 41.04 -7.31 9.06
C ALA A 125 40.64 -5.84 9.30
N PRO A 126 40.36 -5.07 8.22
CA PRO A 126 40.04 -3.67 8.40
C PRO A 126 38.78 -3.57 9.28
N ARG A 127 38.86 -2.75 10.29
CA ARG A 127 37.71 -2.39 11.11
C ARG A 127 36.59 -1.96 10.16
N PRO A 128 35.38 -2.57 10.22
CA PRO A 128 34.27 -2.11 9.41
C PRO A 128 34.14 -0.62 9.66
N SER A 129 34.19 0.18 8.61
CA SER A 129 34.23 1.64 8.71
C SER A 129 33.18 2.13 9.71
N LEU A 130 33.64 2.74 10.79
CA LEU A 130 32.81 3.38 11.81
C LEU A 130 32.29 4.76 11.35
N THR A 131 32.16 4.97 10.05
CA THR A 131 31.31 6.06 9.64
C THR A 131 29.94 5.74 10.23
N PRO A 132 29.35 6.64 11.03
CA PRO A 132 28.00 6.50 11.52
C PRO A 132 27.02 6.75 10.36
N GLY A 133 27.28 6.08 9.26
CA GLY A 133 26.25 5.80 8.28
C GLY A 133 25.31 4.85 8.99
N PRO A 134 23.99 5.04 8.85
CA PRO A 134 23.04 4.04 9.27
C PRO A 134 23.49 2.72 8.67
N PRO A 135 23.32 1.59 9.39
CA PRO A 135 23.64 0.29 8.81
C PRO A 135 23.01 0.26 7.44
N ASP A 136 23.81 -0.04 6.40
CA ASP A 136 23.33 -0.21 5.04
C ASP A 136 22.39 -1.41 5.01
N LEU A 137 21.21 -1.22 5.58
CA LEU A 137 20.11 -2.16 5.51
C LEU A 137 19.57 -2.01 4.11
N PHE A 138 20.16 -2.77 3.17
CA PHE A 138 19.61 -2.88 1.84
C PHE A 138 18.34 -3.71 1.91
N ILE A 139 17.22 -3.10 1.58
CA ILE A 139 15.98 -3.78 1.35
C ILE A 139 15.85 -3.97 -0.15
N GLY A 140 15.96 -5.19 -0.57
CA GLY A 140 15.79 -5.57 -1.97
C GLY A 140 15.67 -7.08 -2.10
N PRO A 141 15.21 -7.57 -3.25
CA PRO A 141 15.24 -8.99 -3.50
C PRO A 141 16.71 -9.44 -3.48
N LEU A 142 17.05 -10.29 -2.51
CA LEU A 142 18.33 -10.99 -2.56
C LEU A 142 18.39 -11.79 -3.86
N PRO A 143 19.55 -11.84 -4.54
CA PRO A 143 19.74 -12.74 -5.65
C PRO A 143 19.45 -14.16 -5.14
N CYS A 144 18.29 -14.65 -5.49
CA CYS A 144 17.85 -15.98 -5.09
C CYS A 144 18.71 -16.98 -5.86
N ARG A 145 19.68 -17.63 -5.21
CA ARG A 145 20.40 -18.79 -5.76
C ARG A 145 19.55 -20.06 -5.82
N SER A 146 18.21 -19.93 -5.72
CA SER A 146 17.35 -21.08 -5.93
C SER A 146 17.28 -21.41 -7.41
N GLN A 147 17.63 -22.65 -7.75
CA GLN A 147 17.53 -23.25 -9.09
C GLN A 147 16.08 -23.38 -9.62
N HIS A 148 15.11 -22.80 -8.93
CA HIS A 148 13.75 -22.70 -9.44
C HIS A 148 13.68 -21.52 -10.39
N THR A 149 13.49 -21.83 -11.67
CA THR A 149 13.20 -20.85 -12.70
C THR A 149 12.10 -19.93 -12.19
N PRO A 150 12.39 -18.64 -11.98
CA PRO A 150 11.37 -17.71 -11.49
C PRO A 150 10.28 -17.62 -12.56
N HIS A 151 9.03 -17.59 -12.11
CA HIS A 151 7.91 -17.40 -13.03
C HIS A 151 8.13 -16.08 -13.80
N PRO A 152 8.01 -16.07 -15.15
CA PRO A 152 8.43 -14.93 -15.99
C PRO A 152 7.84 -13.58 -15.57
N PHE A 153 6.65 -13.59 -14.96
CA PHE A 153 5.99 -12.37 -14.51
C PHE A 153 6.54 -11.81 -13.19
N THR A 154 7.04 -12.68 -12.31
CA THR A 154 7.63 -12.28 -11.03
C THR A 154 9.09 -11.83 -11.20
N ALA A 155 9.80 -12.46 -12.10
CA ALA A 155 11.20 -12.16 -12.37
C ALA A 155 11.37 -10.74 -12.95
N SER A 156 10.55 -10.32 -13.92
CA SER A 156 10.74 -9.04 -14.60
C SER A 156 10.53 -7.84 -13.68
N ARG A 157 9.56 -7.88 -12.75
CA ARG A 157 9.29 -6.74 -11.86
C ARG A 157 10.19 -6.69 -10.62
N LEU A 158 10.65 -7.83 -10.12
CA LEU A 158 11.60 -7.87 -9.00
C LEU A 158 13.03 -7.49 -9.44
N HIS A 159 13.41 -7.78 -10.68
CA HIS A 159 14.69 -7.33 -11.24
C HIS A 159 14.73 -5.81 -11.51
N GLU A 160 13.57 -5.16 -11.67
CA GLU A 160 13.47 -3.70 -11.79
C GLU A 160 13.61 -2.98 -10.44
N LEU A 161 13.39 -3.68 -9.32
CA LEU A 161 13.56 -3.13 -7.98
C LEU A 161 15.05 -3.24 -7.60
N GLN A 162 15.81 -2.21 -7.90
CA GLN A 162 17.19 -2.11 -7.41
C GLN A 162 17.20 -2.08 -5.88
N PRO A 163 18.13 -2.77 -5.22
CA PRO A 163 18.27 -2.68 -3.77
C PRO A 163 18.53 -1.23 -3.36
N VAL A 164 17.72 -0.72 -2.46
CA VAL A 164 17.77 0.66 -1.98
C VAL A 164 18.01 0.62 -0.47
N GLY A 165 18.88 1.48 0.03
CA GLY A 165 19.10 1.63 1.47
C GLY A 165 17.78 1.96 2.18
N PHE A 166 17.52 1.35 3.34
CA PHE A 166 16.25 1.51 4.07
C PHE A 166 15.86 2.97 4.30
N GLN A 167 16.84 3.83 4.53
CA GLN A 167 16.61 5.26 4.82
C GLN A 167 16.18 6.07 3.63
N VAL A 168 16.56 5.66 2.42
CA VAL A 168 16.16 6.32 1.17
C VAL A 168 15.02 5.59 0.48
N ALA A 169 14.59 4.45 1.04
CA ALA A 169 13.47 3.68 0.52
C ALA A 169 12.17 4.47 0.62
N SER A 170 11.57 4.78 -0.51
CA SER A 170 10.27 5.44 -0.53
C SER A 170 9.17 4.54 0.06
N ARG A 171 8.11 5.13 0.63
CA ARG A 171 6.93 4.39 1.09
C ARG A 171 6.34 3.50 0.00
N GLN A 172 6.33 3.97 -1.24
CA GLN A 172 5.87 3.21 -2.39
C GLN A 172 6.76 2.00 -2.67
N TYR A 173 8.09 2.15 -2.56
CA TYR A 173 9.03 1.06 -2.73
C TYR A 173 8.82 -0.04 -1.68
N LEU A 174 8.73 0.34 -0.40
CA LEU A 174 8.48 -0.59 0.70
C LEU A 174 7.14 -1.33 0.54
N TYR A 175 6.07 -0.61 0.16
CA TYR A 175 4.77 -1.20 -0.12
C TYR A 175 4.85 -2.21 -1.27
N THR A 176 5.49 -1.85 -2.38
CA THR A 176 5.65 -2.72 -3.55
C THR A 176 6.45 -3.98 -3.18
N LEU A 177 7.55 -3.82 -2.46
CA LEU A 177 8.37 -4.95 -2.00
C LEU A 177 7.57 -5.89 -1.09
N THR A 178 6.85 -5.34 -0.11
CA THR A 178 6.00 -6.11 0.81
C THR A 178 4.92 -6.87 0.06
N LEU A 179 4.22 -6.21 -0.86
CA LEU A 179 3.19 -6.80 -1.69
C LEU A 179 3.74 -7.99 -2.51
N HIS A 180 4.87 -7.81 -3.18
CA HIS A 180 5.50 -8.88 -3.95
C HIS A 180 6.02 -10.02 -3.09
N THR A 181 6.52 -9.74 -1.88
CA THR A 181 7.01 -10.77 -0.97
C THR A 181 5.87 -11.61 -0.39
N LEU A 182 4.80 -10.98 0.09
CA LEU A 182 3.68 -11.67 0.73
C LEU A 182 2.72 -12.32 -0.26
N HIS A 183 2.53 -11.72 -1.41
CA HIS A 183 1.48 -12.07 -2.36
C HIS A 183 2.00 -12.52 -3.72
N ALA A 184 3.30 -12.83 -3.86
CA ALA A 184 3.91 -13.23 -5.12
C ALA A 184 3.11 -14.31 -5.88
N ARG A 185 2.65 -15.35 -5.17
CA ARG A 185 1.86 -16.45 -5.76
C ARG A 185 0.45 -16.03 -6.15
N THR A 186 -0.18 -15.14 -5.38
CA THR A 186 -1.56 -14.69 -5.63
C THR A 186 -1.63 -13.57 -6.64
N LEU A 187 -0.60 -12.74 -6.77
CA LEU A 187 -0.51 -11.67 -7.77
C LEU A 187 -0.39 -12.21 -9.19
N VAL A 188 0.30 -13.34 -9.36
CA VAL A 188 0.46 -13.99 -10.66
C VAL A 188 -0.84 -14.57 -11.21
N SER A 189 -1.73 -15.05 -10.33
CA SER A 189 -2.97 -15.73 -10.70
C SER A 189 -4.20 -14.82 -10.74
N ARG A 190 -4.09 -13.57 -10.28
CA ARG A 190 -5.24 -12.65 -10.28
C ARG A 190 -5.25 -11.79 -11.52
N PRO A 191 -6.37 -11.73 -12.24
CA PRO A 191 -6.56 -10.72 -13.28
C PRO A 191 -6.42 -9.32 -12.67
N ASP A 192 -5.90 -8.35 -13.42
CA ASP A 192 -5.72 -6.96 -12.97
C ASP A 192 -7.03 -6.35 -12.45
N THR A 193 -8.14 -6.87 -12.94
CA THR A 193 -9.48 -6.50 -12.48
C THR A 193 -10.46 -7.65 -12.66
N LYS A 194 -11.47 -7.70 -11.79
CA LYS A 194 -12.59 -8.65 -11.93
C LYS A 194 -13.41 -8.43 -13.19
N TRP A 195 -13.31 -7.27 -13.81
CA TRP A 195 -14.09 -6.87 -14.97
C TRP A 195 -13.51 -7.35 -16.32
N ARG A 196 -12.29 -7.89 -16.33
CA ARG A 196 -11.71 -8.43 -17.57
C ARG A 196 -12.59 -9.50 -18.21
N ASP A 197 -13.19 -10.37 -17.38
CA ASP A 197 -14.05 -11.45 -17.83
C ASP A 197 -15.52 -11.06 -17.95
N LEU A 198 -15.91 -9.90 -17.39
CA LEU A 198 -17.29 -9.42 -17.37
C LEU A 198 -17.60 -8.40 -18.48
N LEU A 199 -16.56 -7.72 -18.99
CA LEU A 199 -16.71 -6.76 -20.09
C LEU A 199 -16.29 -7.40 -21.41
N PRO A 200 -16.92 -7.01 -22.54
CA PRO A 200 -16.42 -7.40 -23.84
C PRO A 200 -14.96 -7.03 -24.02
N PRO A 201 -14.13 -7.89 -24.61
CA PRO A 201 -12.72 -7.55 -24.86
C PRO A 201 -12.64 -6.34 -25.79
N LEU A 202 -11.91 -5.31 -25.36
CA LEU A 202 -11.64 -4.11 -26.14
C LEU A 202 -10.16 -3.79 -26.04
N GLU A 203 -9.48 -3.77 -27.19
CA GLU A 203 -8.03 -3.52 -27.24
C GLU A 203 -7.67 -2.17 -26.61
N GLY A 204 -6.64 -2.16 -25.75
CA GLY A 204 -6.12 -0.96 -25.10
C GLY A 204 -6.93 -0.45 -23.92
N GLU A 205 -8.10 -1.02 -23.63
CA GLU A 205 -8.90 -0.62 -22.47
C GLU A 205 -8.41 -1.35 -21.21
N GLN A 206 -7.96 -0.53 -20.25
CA GLN A 206 -7.46 -0.99 -18.96
C GLN A 206 -7.96 -0.08 -17.84
N PRO A 207 -8.08 -0.59 -16.59
CA PRO A 207 -8.41 0.22 -15.45
C PRO A 207 -7.46 1.41 -15.29
N ARG A 208 -8.01 2.60 -15.10
CA ARG A 208 -7.22 3.83 -14.89
C ARG A 208 -7.04 4.09 -13.40
N TRP A 209 -6.20 3.30 -12.74
CA TRP A 209 -6.01 3.31 -11.29
C TRP A 209 -5.73 4.71 -10.71
N ALA A 210 -4.89 5.50 -11.38
CA ALA A 210 -4.59 6.87 -10.98
C ALA A 210 -5.82 7.80 -11.00
N SER A 211 -6.80 7.52 -11.84
CA SER A 211 -8.03 8.32 -11.95
C SER A 211 -8.98 8.14 -10.77
N LEU A 212 -8.88 7.02 -10.04
CA LEU A 212 -9.75 6.71 -8.90
C LEU A 212 -9.54 7.67 -7.72
N TYR A 213 -8.33 8.18 -7.58
CA TYR A 213 -7.92 9.08 -6.51
C TYR A 213 -7.38 10.40 -7.06
N SER A 214 -7.96 10.84 -8.18
CA SER A 214 -7.64 12.16 -8.74
C SER A 214 -8.05 13.29 -7.78
N THR A 215 -7.50 14.48 -7.99
CA THR A 215 -7.67 15.63 -7.08
C THR A 215 -9.11 16.01 -6.79
N LEU A 216 -10.04 15.74 -7.72
CA LEU A 216 -11.46 16.03 -7.53
C LEU A 216 -12.23 14.92 -6.81
N VAL A 217 -11.73 13.67 -6.84
CA VAL A 217 -12.43 12.50 -6.28
C VAL A 217 -12.12 12.38 -4.80
N PRO A 218 -13.11 12.52 -3.90
CA PRO A 218 -12.91 12.28 -2.47
C PRO A 218 -12.50 10.81 -2.22
N ARG A 219 -11.61 10.58 -1.26
CA ARG A 219 -11.11 9.22 -0.94
C ARG A 219 -12.21 8.18 -0.74
N PRO A 220 -13.27 8.43 0.06
CA PRO A 220 -14.35 7.42 0.25
C PRO A 220 -15.07 7.06 -1.05
N VAL A 221 -15.16 8.00 -2.00
CA VAL A 221 -15.76 7.79 -3.33
C VAL A 221 -14.81 6.97 -4.22
N GLY A 222 -13.52 7.27 -4.17
CA GLY A 222 -12.47 6.51 -4.83
C GLY A 222 -12.40 5.06 -4.34
N ASP A 223 -12.54 4.84 -3.03
CA ASP A 223 -12.53 3.51 -2.41
C ASP A 223 -13.66 2.61 -2.92
N ILE A 224 -14.86 3.17 -3.13
CA ILE A 224 -15.97 2.41 -3.72
C ILE A 224 -15.64 1.99 -5.16
N SER A 225 -15.08 2.91 -5.96
CA SER A 225 -14.64 2.60 -7.32
C SER A 225 -13.51 1.56 -7.34
N TRP A 226 -12.59 1.63 -6.40
CA TRP A 226 -11.52 0.66 -6.22
C TRP A 226 -12.07 -0.73 -5.86
N ARG A 227 -12.98 -0.81 -4.88
CA ARG A 227 -13.66 -2.06 -4.50
C ARG A 227 -14.43 -2.66 -5.67
N LEU A 228 -15.10 -1.81 -6.45
CA LEU A 228 -15.83 -2.24 -7.65
C LEU A 228 -14.89 -2.91 -8.66
N LEU A 229 -13.75 -2.28 -8.97
CA LEU A 229 -12.76 -2.84 -9.89
C LEU A 229 -12.20 -4.19 -9.44
N HIS A 230 -11.99 -4.35 -8.15
CA HIS A 230 -11.51 -5.62 -7.57
C HIS A 230 -12.62 -6.65 -7.34
N GLY A 231 -13.89 -6.32 -7.64
CA GLY A 231 -15.01 -7.20 -7.32
C GLY A 231 -15.24 -7.40 -5.83
N ALA A 232 -14.76 -6.45 -5.01
CA ALA A 232 -14.86 -6.48 -3.55
C ALA A 232 -16.09 -5.74 -3.01
N VAL A 233 -17.06 -5.44 -3.87
CA VAL A 233 -18.37 -4.92 -3.48
C VAL A 233 -19.23 -6.09 -3.03
N SER A 234 -19.85 -5.95 -1.87
CA SER A 234 -20.70 -6.97 -1.24
C SER A 234 -22.02 -7.13 -1.97
N THR A 235 -22.04 -7.81 -3.12
CA THR A 235 -23.29 -8.17 -3.85
C THR A 235 -24.00 -9.35 -3.19
N GLY A 236 -25.28 -9.55 -3.48
CA GLY A 236 -26.07 -10.66 -2.93
C GLY A 236 -25.38 -12.02 -3.15
N VAL A 237 -24.93 -12.31 -4.36
CA VAL A 237 -24.16 -13.53 -4.69
C VAL A 237 -22.86 -13.66 -3.89
N PHE A 238 -22.24 -12.56 -3.50
CA PHE A 238 -21.06 -12.60 -2.64
C PHE A 238 -21.44 -12.82 -1.18
N LEU A 239 -22.47 -12.12 -0.69
CA LEU A 239 -22.89 -12.15 0.71
C LEU A 239 -23.47 -13.50 1.13
N THR A 240 -24.19 -14.21 0.26
CA THR A 240 -24.75 -15.54 0.57
C THR A 240 -23.70 -16.58 0.94
N ARG A 241 -22.43 -16.35 0.60
CA ARG A 241 -21.33 -17.25 1.02
C ARG A 241 -21.03 -17.17 2.52
N PHE A 242 -21.44 -16.08 3.19
CA PHE A 242 -21.08 -15.78 4.57
C PHE A 242 -22.28 -15.40 5.45
N THR A 243 -23.44 -15.13 4.83
CA THR A 243 -24.64 -14.67 5.51
C THR A 243 -25.88 -15.37 4.96
N SER A 244 -27.00 -15.27 5.65
CA SER A 244 -28.32 -15.75 5.21
C SER A 244 -29.06 -14.74 4.31
N LEU A 245 -28.41 -13.68 3.84
CA LEU A 245 -29.04 -12.68 2.99
C LEU A 245 -29.35 -13.28 1.61
N PRO A 246 -30.46 -12.84 0.95
CA PRO A 246 -30.84 -13.36 -0.36
C PRO A 246 -29.84 -12.96 -1.46
N GLU A 247 -29.70 -13.83 -2.47
CA GLU A 247 -28.91 -13.52 -3.68
C GLU A 247 -29.57 -12.46 -4.59
N THR A 248 -30.69 -11.90 -4.20
CA THR A 248 -31.49 -11.04 -5.06
C THR A 248 -31.13 -9.57 -4.99
N CYS A 249 -31.19 -8.91 -6.14
CA CYS A 249 -30.95 -7.48 -6.28
C CYS A 249 -32.07 -6.69 -5.55
N PRO A 250 -31.75 -5.75 -4.65
CA PRO A 250 -32.73 -4.97 -3.92
C PRO A 250 -33.50 -3.95 -4.81
N PHE A 251 -33.10 -3.81 -6.08
CA PHE A 251 -33.82 -2.96 -7.03
C PHE A 251 -34.89 -3.71 -7.83
N CYS A 252 -34.61 -4.95 -8.26
CA CYS A 252 -35.45 -5.67 -9.23
C CYS A 252 -35.70 -7.14 -8.90
N ASN A 253 -35.21 -7.64 -7.76
CA ASN A 253 -35.33 -9.03 -7.30
C ASN A 253 -34.73 -10.11 -8.22
N VAL A 254 -33.95 -9.73 -9.24
CA VAL A 254 -33.17 -10.67 -10.05
C VAL A 254 -31.87 -11.01 -9.32
N ARG A 255 -31.23 -12.14 -9.66
CA ARG A 255 -29.95 -12.54 -9.08
C ARG A 255 -28.91 -11.41 -9.15
N GLU A 256 -28.34 -11.04 -7.99
CA GLU A 256 -27.49 -9.88 -7.84
C GLU A 256 -26.01 -10.22 -8.09
N THR A 257 -25.60 -10.18 -9.34
CA THR A 257 -24.19 -10.20 -9.72
C THR A 257 -23.60 -8.79 -9.77
N LEU A 258 -22.27 -8.69 -9.81
CA LEU A 258 -21.57 -7.43 -9.94
C LEU A 258 -21.94 -6.68 -11.25
N ALA A 259 -21.96 -7.42 -12.38
CA ALA A 259 -22.37 -6.87 -13.67
C ALA A 259 -23.84 -6.44 -13.65
N HIS A 260 -24.71 -7.25 -13.05
CA HIS A 260 -26.13 -6.91 -12.96
C HIS A 260 -26.35 -5.55 -12.29
N VAL A 261 -25.81 -5.35 -11.09
CA VAL A 261 -26.02 -4.10 -10.31
C VAL A 261 -25.47 -2.88 -11.01
N TYR A 262 -24.30 -2.97 -11.60
CA TYR A 262 -23.60 -1.79 -12.13
C TYR A 262 -23.78 -1.55 -13.63
N LEU A 263 -24.36 -2.49 -14.39
CA LEU A 263 -24.52 -2.36 -15.83
C LEU A 263 -25.89 -2.79 -16.36
N GLU A 264 -26.50 -3.84 -15.77
CA GLU A 264 -27.60 -4.57 -16.41
C GLU A 264 -28.96 -4.37 -15.74
N CYS A 265 -28.99 -3.86 -14.50
CA CYS A 265 -30.23 -3.77 -13.74
C CYS A 265 -31.27 -2.89 -14.43
N ALA A 266 -32.39 -3.50 -14.83
CA ALA A 266 -33.46 -2.80 -15.53
C ALA A 266 -34.04 -1.60 -14.74
N ARG A 267 -34.07 -1.68 -13.41
CA ARG A 267 -34.54 -0.59 -12.56
C ARG A 267 -33.58 0.59 -12.49
N LEU A 268 -32.30 0.40 -12.84
CA LEU A 268 -31.31 1.47 -12.93
C LEU A 268 -31.17 2.07 -14.33
N GLN A 269 -31.89 1.56 -15.33
CA GLN A 269 -31.83 2.08 -16.71
C GLN A 269 -32.21 3.58 -16.82
N PRO A 270 -33.22 4.11 -16.10
CA PRO A 270 -33.45 5.56 -16.08
C PRO A 270 -32.23 6.37 -15.60
N PHE A 271 -31.53 5.88 -14.57
CA PHE A 271 -30.31 6.49 -14.07
C PHE A 271 -29.15 6.43 -15.08
N PHE A 272 -28.96 5.30 -15.78
CA PHE A 272 -27.95 5.20 -16.84
C PHE A 272 -28.27 6.11 -18.03
N ARG A 273 -29.54 6.31 -18.35
CA ARG A 273 -29.98 7.30 -19.40
C ARG A 273 -29.61 8.73 -18.95
N LEU A 274 -29.83 9.08 -17.70
CA LEU A 274 -29.38 10.38 -17.17
C LEU A 274 -27.87 10.55 -17.31
N LEU A 275 -27.07 9.55 -16.92
CA LEU A 275 -25.61 9.59 -17.09
C LEU A 275 -25.21 9.72 -18.55
N THR A 276 -25.87 8.99 -19.46
CA THR A 276 -25.64 9.10 -20.90
C THR A 276 -25.86 10.53 -21.38
N ASN A 277 -26.96 11.16 -20.99
CA ASN A 277 -27.29 12.54 -21.39
C ASN A 277 -26.25 13.54 -20.83
N ILE A 278 -25.76 13.33 -19.60
CA ILE A 278 -24.72 14.17 -19.03
C ILE A 278 -23.40 13.99 -19.79
N LEU A 279 -23.01 12.76 -20.08
CA LEU A 279 -21.76 12.46 -20.79
C LEU A 279 -21.76 13.00 -22.21
N LEU A 280 -22.90 12.92 -22.92
CA LEU A 280 -23.06 13.51 -24.25
C LEU A 280 -22.78 15.02 -24.27
N ARG A 281 -23.14 15.74 -23.20
CA ARG A 281 -22.82 17.18 -23.06
C ARG A 281 -21.29 17.42 -22.90
N PHE A 282 -20.53 16.39 -22.52
CA PHE A 282 -19.06 16.39 -22.51
C PHE A 282 -18.46 15.77 -23.78
N TRP A 283 -19.25 15.52 -24.82
CA TRP A 283 -18.83 14.85 -26.07
C TRP A 283 -18.29 13.43 -25.85
N LEU A 284 -18.89 12.71 -24.90
CA LEU A 284 -18.54 11.34 -24.57
C LEU A 284 -19.77 10.44 -24.69
N HIS A 285 -19.57 9.25 -25.28
CA HIS A 285 -20.59 8.21 -25.29
C HIS A 285 -20.46 7.32 -24.05
N PHE A 286 -21.60 7.03 -23.42
CA PHE A 286 -21.63 6.05 -22.34
C PHE A 286 -21.27 4.68 -22.88
N SER A 287 -20.30 4.02 -22.23
CA SER A 287 -19.98 2.61 -22.45
C SER A 287 -19.70 1.92 -21.12
N PRO A 288 -19.90 0.59 -21.03
CA PRO A 288 -19.53 -0.17 -19.84
C PRO A 288 -18.05 0.03 -19.45
N HIS A 289 -17.14 0.07 -20.42
CA HIS A 289 -15.71 0.31 -20.17
C HIS A 289 -15.47 1.70 -19.59
N LEU A 290 -16.04 2.75 -20.18
CA LEU A 290 -15.92 4.11 -19.65
C LEU A 290 -16.48 4.19 -18.23
N PHE A 291 -17.63 3.60 -17.98
CA PHE A 291 -18.24 3.62 -16.66
C PHE A 291 -17.39 2.91 -15.62
N ILE A 292 -16.84 1.76 -15.93
CA ILE A 292 -16.06 0.94 -14.99
C ILE A 292 -14.62 1.43 -14.86
N TYR A 293 -13.91 1.64 -16.00
CA TYR A 293 -12.46 1.91 -16.03
C TYR A 293 -12.08 3.38 -15.95
N THR A 294 -13.05 4.31 -16.19
CA THR A 294 -12.88 5.75 -16.20
C THR A 294 -11.99 6.27 -17.35
N LEU A 295 -11.80 7.60 -17.43
CA LEU A 295 -10.98 8.23 -18.46
C LEU A 295 -9.52 8.35 -18.04
N PRO A 296 -8.58 8.24 -18.99
CA PRO A 296 -7.22 8.68 -18.76
C PRO A 296 -7.18 10.21 -18.61
N ILE A 297 -6.46 10.70 -17.63
CA ILE A 297 -6.30 12.15 -17.41
C ILE A 297 -5.09 12.60 -18.19
N ARG A 298 -5.30 13.26 -19.35
CA ARG A 298 -4.21 13.65 -20.25
C ARG A 298 -4.43 15.01 -20.92
N GLY A 299 -3.32 15.74 -21.11
CA GLY A 299 -3.20 16.90 -21.99
C GLY A 299 -4.26 17.99 -21.82
N PRO A 300 -4.73 18.57 -22.90
CA PRO A 300 -5.62 19.73 -22.90
C PRO A 300 -7.03 19.45 -22.36
N THR A 301 -7.45 18.19 -22.32
CA THR A 301 -8.77 17.77 -21.80
C THR A 301 -8.76 17.46 -20.30
N LYS A 302 -7.66 17.76 -19.61
CA LYS A 302 -7.45 17.37 -18.19
C LYS A 302 -8.60 17.79 -17.27
N SER A 303 -9.09 19.03 -17.37
CA SER A 303 -10.18 19.53 -16.50
C SER A 303 -11.47 18.77 -16.75
N ARG A 304 -11.83 18.54 -18.03
CA ARG A 304 -12.99 17.74 -18.43
C ARG A 304 -12.86 16.30 -17.89
N ASP A 305 -11.72 15.66 -18.12
CA ASP A 305 -11.50 14.26 -17.76
C ASP A 305 -11.55 14.06 -16.24
N LEU A 306 -11.02 14.99 -15.46
CA LEU A 306 -11.13 15.02 -13.99
C LEU A 306 -12.58 15.12 -13.55
N LEU A 307 -13.35 16.01 -14.16
CA LEU A 307 -14.76 16.23 -13.82
C LEU A 307 -15.63 15.03 -14.19
N VAL A 308 -15.42 14.46 -15.38
CA VAL A 308 -16.11 13.24 -15.83
C VAL A 308 -15.79 12.07 -14.89
N ASN A 309 -14.51 11.88 -14.51
CA ASN A 309 -14.12 10.81 -13.58
C ASN A 309 -14.77 10.98 -12.19
N LEU A 310 -14.92 12.21 -11.71
CA LEU A 310 -15.69 12.50 -10.49
C LEU A 310 -17.16 12.09 -10.67
N LEU A 311 -17.81 12.47 -11.77
CA LEU A 311 -19.21 12.13 -12.03
C LEU A 311 -19.41 10.61 -12.07
N LEU A 312 -18.55 9.87 -12.78
CA LEU A 312 -18.59 8.41 -12.84
C LEU A 312 -18.37 7.77 -11.47
N ALA A 313 -17.48 8.31 -10.65
CA ALA A 313 -17.22 7.83 -9.30
C ALA A 313 -18.42 8.11 -8.36
N LEU A 314 -19.03 9.30 -8.46
CA LEU A 314 -20.25 9.65 -7.71
C LEU A 314 -21.44 8.80 -8.14
N ALA A 315 -21.56 8.46 -9.42
CA ALA A 315 -22.60 7.58 -9.93
C ALA A 315 -22.50 6.17 -9.36
N LYS A 316 -21.28 5.59 -9.35
CA LYS A 316 -21.02 4.29 -8.71
C LYS A 316 -21.35 4.33 -7.21
N THR A 317 -20.99 5.42 -6.54
CA THR A 317 -21.28 5.65 -5.12
C THR A 317 -22.78 5.80 -4.86
N ALA A 318 -23.51 6.44 -5.76
CA ALA A 318 -24.97 6.58 -5.64
C ALA A 318 -25.66 5.21 -5.75
N ILE A 319 -25.26 4.36 -6.69
CA ILE A 319 -25.76 2.98 -6.81
C ILE A 319 -25.46 2.22 -5.49
N TYR A 320 -24.20 2.28 -5.01
CA TYR A 320 -23.80 1.61 -3.78
C TYR A 320 -24.64 2.05 -2.58
N LYS A 321 -24.72 3.37 -2.33
CA LYS A 321 -25.47 3.92 -1.18
C LYS A 321 -26.98 3.62 -1.27
N THR A 322 -27.57 3.72 -2.44
CA THR A 322 -29.00 3.42 -2.63
C THR A 322 -29.27 1.95 -2.39
N ARG A 323 -28.35 1.08 -2.84
CA ARG A 323 -28.42 -0.35 -2.57
C ARG A 323 -28.37 -0.66 -1.06
N GLU A 324 -27.39 -0.12 -0.34
CA GLU A 324 -27.23 -0.33 1.10
C GLU A 324 -28.47 0.13 1.87
N ARG A 325 -29.04 1.28 1.54
CA ARG A 325 -30.27 1.78 2.15
C ARG A 325 -31.48 0.88 1.91
N ARG A 326 -31.60 0.34 0.69
CA ARG A 326 -32.69 -0.62 0.38
C ARG A 326 -32.53 -1.93 1.15
N LEU A 327 -31.32 -2.41 1.33
CA LEU A 327 -31.04 -3.59 2.17
C LEU A 327 -31.35 -3.34 3.65
N ALA A 328 -31.16 -2.11 4.10
CA ALA A 328 -31.55 -1.68 5.46
C ALA A 328 -33.04 -1.37 5.62
N HIS A 329 -33.87 -1.64 4.59
CA HIS A 329 -35.31 -1.34 4.55
C HIS A 329 -35.64 0.15 4.77
N GLU A 330 -34.67 1.05 4.50
CA GLU A 330 -34.95 2.49 4.49
C GLU A 330 -35.88 2.85 3.33
N ALA A 331 -36.80 3.78 3.58
CA ALA A 331 -37.81 4.22 2.61
C ALA A 331 -37.18 4.64 1.26
N SER A 332 -37.94 4.52 0.20
CA SER A 332 -37.56 4.63 -1.22
C SER A 332 -36.51 5.71 -1.52
N CYS A 333 -35.24 5.32 -1.50
CA CYS A 333 -34.16 6.18 -1.93
C CYS A 333 -33.96 5.98 -3.46
N ASP A 334 -34.07 7.08 -4.21
CA ASP A 334 -33.80 7.06 -5.63
C ASP A 334 -32.30 7.31 -5.92
N CYS A 335 -31.73 6.49 -6.79
CA CYS A 335 -30.33 6.58 -7.16
C CYS A 335 -29.98 7.92 -7.86
N GLU A 336 -30.90 8.44 -8.67
CA GLU A 336 -30.77 9.73 -9.32
C GLU A 336 -30.73 10.86 -8.29
N ALA A 337 -31.63 10.85 -7.33
CA ALA A 337 -31.68 11.86 -6.26
C ALA A 337 -30.36 11.87 -5.43
N VAL A 338 -29.87 10.69 -5.06
CA VAL A 338 -28.58 10.58 -4.34
C VAL A 338 -27.41 11.11 -5.16
N PHE A 339 -27.39 10.81 -6.46
CA PHE A 339 -26.37 11.29 -7.36
C PHE A 339 -26.42 12.82 -7.50
N ARG A 340 -27.59 13.38 -7.86
CA ARG A 340 -27.79 14.84 -8.02
C ARG A 340 -27.40 15.59 -6.75
N LEU A 341 -27.87 15.12 -5.60
CA LEU A 341 -27.53 15.72 -4.30
C LEU A 341 -26.00 15.71 -4.06
N SER A 342 -25.33 14.60 -4.36
CA SER A 342 -23.87 14.48 -4.19
C SER A 342 -23.12 15.44 -5.11
N VAL A 343 -23.52 15.57 -6.38
CA VAL A 343 -22.92 16.50 -7.33
C VAL A 343 -23.19 17.95 -6.92
N HIS A 344 -24.43 18.29 -6.60
CA HIS A 344 -24.80 19.65 -6.20
C HIS A 344 -24.07 20.09 -4.90
N SER A 345 -24.01 19.20 -3.90
CA SER A 345 -23.30 19.50 -2.65
C SER A 345 -21.82 19.75 -2.90
N ARG A 346 -21.21 18.98 -3.80
CA ARG A 346 -19.80 19.16 -4.15
C ARG A 346 -19.57 20.48 -4.87
N ILE A 347 -20.36 20.80 -5.88
CA ILE A 347 -20.26 22.04 -6.63
C ILE A 347 -20.46 23.25 -5.70
N ARG A 348 -21.47 23.22 -4.83
CA ARG A 348 -21.73 24.29 -3.86
C ARG A 348 -20.57 24.50 -2.90
N ALA A 349 -20.00 23.43 -2.36
CA ALA A 349 -18.85 23.51 -1.45
C ALA A 349 -17.63 24.14 -2.15
N GLU A 350 -17.33 23.73 -3.36
CA GLU A 350 -16.22 24.31 -4.14
C GLU A 350 -16.48 25.76 -4.53
N PHE A 351 -17.72 26.10 -4.89
CA PHE A 351 -18.10 27.48 -5.18
C PHE A 351 -17.96 28.40 -3.96
N LEU A 352 -18.46 27.98 -2.80
CA LEU A 352 -18.33 28.74 -1.56
C LEU A 352 -16.87 28.95 -1.15
N TRP A 353 -16.07 27.91 -1.32
CA TRP A 353 -14.63 28.02 -1.08
C TRP A 353 -13.97 29.01 -2.05
N ALA A 354 -14.25 28.90 -3.36
CA ALA A 354 -13.72 29.80 -4.37
C ALA A 354 -14.14 31.26 -4.16
N ALA A 355 -15.40 31.48 -3.76
CA ALA A 355 -15.91 32.82 -3.42
C ALA A 355 -15.21 33.40 -2.18
N SER A 356 -14.89 32.56 -1.18
CA SER A 356 -14.17 33.00 0.02
C SER A 356 -12.70 33.28 -0.20
N THR A 357 -12.10 32.72 -1.25
CA THR A 357 -10.67 32.86 -1.59
C THR A 357 -10.40 33.71 -2.81
N ASP A 358 -11.42 34.43 -3.32
CA ASP A 358 -11.37 35.27 -4.53
C ASP A 358 -10.79 34.52 -5.75
N SER A 359 -11.21 33.26 -5.94
CA SER A 359 -10.74 32.35 -6.99
C SER A 359 -11.86 31.80 -7.88
N LEU A 360 -12.88 32.63 -8.14
CA LEU A 360 -14.05 32.24 -8.96
C LEU A 360 -13.66 31.88 -10.39
N ASP A 361 -12.68 32.52 -10.99
CA ASP A 361 -12.19 32.17 -12.33
C ASP A 361 -11.69 30.74 -12.39
N THR A 362 -10.93 30.30 -11.37
CA THR A 362 -10.44 28.92 -11.26
C THR A 362 -11.60 27.93 -11.07
N PHE A 363 -12.65 28.34 -10.34
CA PHE A 363 -13.86 27.54 -10.21
C PHE A 363 -14.57 27.39 -11.56
N GLU A 364 -14.74 28.47 -12.31
CA GLU A 364 -15.40 28.44 -13.63
C GLU A 364 -14.65 27.57 -14.61
N GLU A 365 -13.34 27.71 -14.72
CA GLU A 365 -12.49 26.86 -15.56
C GLU A 365 -12.62 25.38 -15.25
N ARG A 366 -12.84 25.03 -13.99
CA ARG A 366 -12.88 23.64 -13.55
C ARG A 366 -14.28 23.05 -13.55
N TRP A 367 -15.30 23.82 -13.12
CA TRP A 367 -16.63 23.30 -12.82
C TRP A 367 -17.71 23.75 -13.80
N ALA A 368 -17.56 24.94 -14.38
CA ALA A 368 -18.57 25.52 -15.28
C ALA A 368 -18.38 25.11 -16.75
N LEU A 369 -17.46 24.19 -17.04
CA LEU A 369 -17.13 23.72 -18.40
C LEU A 369 -18.32 23.74 -19.35
N SER A 370 -18.41 24.78 -20.18
CA SER A 370 -19.52 25.02 -21.14
C SER A 370 -20.92 25.01 -20.50
N GLY A 371 -21.05 25.32 -19.22
CA GLY A 371 -22.33 25.34 -18.50
C GLY A 371 -23.00 23.98 -18.31
N VAL A 372 -22.24 22.87 -18.42
CA VAL A 372 -22.80 21.51 -18.35
C VAL A 372 -23.39 21.19 -16.99
N LEU A 373 -22.69 21.50 -15.92
CA LEU A 373 -23.13 21.19 -14.54
C LEU A 373 -23.61 22.42 -13.78
N CYS A 374 -22.96 23.54 -14.02
CA CYS A 374 -23.28 24.80 -13.37
C CYS A 374 -22.77 26.00 -14.22
N SER A 375 -23.21 27.19 -13.85
CA SER A 375 -22.68 28.45 -14.35
C SER A 375 -22.63 29.47 -13.21
N VAL A 376 -21.76 30.45 -13.31
CA VAL A 376 -21.76 31.63 -12.45
C VAL A 376 -22.45 32.76 -13.21
N THR A 377 -23.41 33.40 -12.57
CA THR A 377 -24.11 34.55 -13.18
C THR A 377 -23.24 35.81 -13.12
N PRO A 378 -23.52 36.82 -13.94
CA PRO A 378 -22.80 38.09 -13.86
C PRO A 378 -22.88 38.79 -12.49
N SER A 379 -23.90 38.43 -11.70
CA SER A 379 -24.05 38.89 -10.30
C SER A 379 -23.22 38.06 -9.29
N GLY A 380 -22.38 37.13 -9.76
CA GLY A 380 -21.57 36.27 -8.89
C GLY A 380 -22.32 35.14 -8.18
N SER A 381 -23.55 34.79 -8.66
CA SER A 381 -24.35 33.74 -8.04
C SER A 381 -24.22 32.41 -8.79
N LEU A 382 -24.21 31.29 -8.04
CA LEU A 382 -24.15 29.95 -8.62
C LEU A 382 -25.51 29.50 -9.15
N ARG A 383 -25.59 29.10 -10.42
CA ARG A 383 -26.73 28.40 -11.03
C ARG A 383 -26.34 26.96 -11.37
N LEU A 384 -27.09 26.00 -10.82
CA LEU A 384 -26.92 24.59 -11.14
C LEU A 384 -27.80 24.22 -12.35
N THR A 385 -27.23 23.42 -13.28
CA THR A 385 -27.88 23.03 -14.55
C THR A 385 -28.13 21.52 -14.66
N LEU A 386 -27.67 20.76 -13.68
CA LEU A 386 -27.85 19.31 -13.58
C LEU A 386 -29.17 18.94 -12.89
#